data_9e28414e4daf0c538a4355efbc643e2f
#
_entry.id   9e28414e4daf0c538a4355efbc643e2f
#
_cell.length_a   1.000
_cell.length_b   1.000
_cell.length_c   1.000
_cell.angle_alpha   90.00
_cell.angle_beta   90.00
_cell.angle_gamma   90.00
#
_symmetry.space_group_name_H-M   'P 1'
#
loop_
_entity.id
_entity.type
_entity.pdbx_description
1 polymer ?
#
loop_
_entity_poly.entity_id
_entity_poly.type
_entity_poly.pdbx_seq_one_letter_code
_entity_poly.pdbx_strand_id
1 'polypeptide(L)'
;MSLWKKAHKMNGNKCDFITLYHNQNQSDPGICLNLPFIYTDSWYLKFRHQYYKYYRGELGDYKEREGFPPTWNPNSIFEQFYFKIRDWIWHYYIDPFINEYNLFDYDIYHFEWGLDLYRDSRFAKKLSKKGKPIICTYHGQDMRTRGVIKDMDKISNLNLTSELDLLKKHPNINYMFLPFDTEKYKVNNKISSPMRVCHSPTNRYYKGSDDIIEICNSLDKDGKIEFILIEGKTQDEVLDLKQSCDIYIDQIHNRGGWGYGMNSVESLAMGLVCLTELVEEYQKFIPDHPFIMITKRNLKKTIMELTQNKEFLIKKKIESSEWAKKYHSISSVAKSLYSYYEKKSWIK
;
A
#
# COMPACT_ATOMS: atom_id res chain seq x y z
N MET A 1 -1.63 -5.25 7.29
CA MET A 1 -1.41 -5.45 8.76
C MET A 1 -1.36 -6.93 9.11
N SER A 2 -2.32 -7.78 8.74
CA SER A 2 -2.29 -9.24 9.00
C SER A 2 -1.01 -9.93 8.50
N LEU A 3 -0.46 -9.51 7.37
CA LEU A 3 0.80 -10.04 6.82
C LEU A 3 2.02 -9.72 7.70
N TRP A 4 2.06 -8.55 8.33
CA TRP A 4 3.09 -8.22 9.32
C TRP A 4 2.98 -9.08 10.58
N LYS A 5 1.75 -9.30 11.08
CA LYS A 5 1.50 -10.23 12.19
C LYS A 5 2.00 -11.63 11.85
N LYS A 6 1.71 -12.11 10.62
CA LYS A 6 2.23 -13.40 10.13
C LYS A 6 3.77 -13.41 10.06
N ALA A 7 4.39 -12.34 9.57
CA ALA A 7 5.84 -12.18 9.49
C ALA A 7 6.52 -12.28 10.88
N HIS A 8 5.99 -11.57 11.87
CA HIS A 8 6.50 -11.61 13.23
C HIS A 8 6.31 -12.99 13.89
N LYS A 9 5.15 -13.63 13.68
CA LYS A 9 4.87 -14.97 14.20
C LYS A 9 5.82 -16.01 13.62
N MET A 10 6.16 -15.93 12.33
CA MET A 10 7.13 -16.82 11.68
C MET A 10 8.56 -16.69 12.29
N ASN A 11 8.86 -15.55 12.89
CA ASN A 11 10.12 -15.30 13.61
C ASN A 11 10.01 -15.52 15.12
N GLY A 12 8.97 -16.24 15.59
CA GLY A 12 8.78 -16.58 17.00
C GLY A 12 8.32 -15.42 17.89
N ASN A 13 7.90 -14.29 17.33
CA ASN A 13 7.49 -13.10 18.07
C ASN A 13 5.97 -12.94 18.11
N LYS A 14 5.46 -12.45 19.25
CA LYS A 14 4.08 -11.99 19.38
C LYS A 14 3.92 -10.65 18.67
N CYS A 15 2.91 -10.52 17.85
CA CYS A 15 2.54 -9.27 17.22
C CYS A 15 1.03 -9.08 17.26
N ASP A 16 0.59 -8.01 17.86
CA ASP A 16 -0.79 -7.56 17.81
C ASP A 16 -0.87 -6.26 17.00
N PHE A 17 -1.88 -6.11 16.17
CA PHE A 17 -2.13 -4.87 15.48
C PHE A 17 -3.47 -4.27 15.90
N ILE A 18 -3.47 -2.96 16.02
CA ILE A 18 -4.59 -2.18 16.52
C ILE A 18 -5.14 -1.35 15.38
N THR A 19 -6.46 -1.37 15.21
CA THR A 19 -7.17 -0.53 14.25
C THR A 19 -8.08 0.45 14.99
N LEU A 20 -8.19 1.66 14.45
CA LEU A 20 -9.03 2.70 15.03
C LEU A 20 -10.52 2.44 14.77
N TYR A 21 -10.82 1.73 13.67
CA TYR A 21 -12.18 1.40 13.23
C TYR A 21 -12.19 0.10 12.44
N HIS A 22 -13.36 -0.51 12.37
CA HIS A 22 -13.56 -1.71 11.57
C HIS A 22 -13.80 -1.33 10.10
N ASN A 23 -12.97 -1.89 9.21
CA ASN A 23 -13.21 -1.81 7.77
C ASN A 23 -13.81 -3.16 7.31
N GLN A 24 -15.03 -3.13 6.76
CA GLN A 24 -15.74 -4.32 6.30
C GLN A 24 -15.00 -5.14 5.23
N ASN A 25 -14.06 -4.50 4.54
CA ASN A 25 -13.24 -5.16 3.51
C ASN A 25 -11.96 -5.81 4.05
N GLN A 26 -11.73 -5.80 5.37
CA GLN A 26 -10.56 -6.45 5.99
C GLN A 26 -10.93 -7.81 6.55
N SER A 27 -10.24 -8.85 6.11
CA SER A 27 -10.43 -10.24 6.59
C SER A 27 -9.98 -10.44 8.05
N ASP A 28 -9.00 -9.68 8.54
CA ASP A 28 -8.55 -9.66 9.94
C ASP A 28 -8.49 -8.21 10.42
N PRO A 29 -9.46 -7.74 11.21
CA PRO A 29 -9.49 -6.37 11.70
C PRO A 29 -8.47 -6.10 12.81
N GLY A 30 -7.80 -7.13 13.34
CA GLY A 30 -6.98 -7.00 14.55
C GLY A 30 -7.81 -6.65 15.78
N ILE A 31 -7.21 -5.94 16.74
CA ILE A 31 -7.90 -5.41 17.91
C ILE A 31 -8.45 -4.04 17.54
N CYS A 32 -9.78 -3.90 17.47
CA CYS A 32 -10.43 -2.69 16.98
C CYS A 32 -10.93 -1.81 18.11
N LEU A 33 -10.53 -0.55 18.13
CA LEU A 33 -10.96 0.45 19.12
C LEU A 33 -12.38 0.96 18.89
N ASN A 34 -12.94 0.85 17.67
CA ASN A 34 -14.25 1.37 17.30
C ASN A 34 -14.48 2.82 17.73
N LEU A 35 -13.49 3.68 17.48
CA LEU A 35 -13.53 5.07 17.92
C LEU A 35 -14.64 5.86 17.22
N PRO A 36 -15.30 6.81 17.92
CA PRO A 36 -16.29 7.68 17.30
C PRO A 36 -15.63 8.68 16.32
N PHE A 37 -16.44 9.27 15.43
CA PHE A 37 -16.03 10.25 14.41
C PHE A 37 -15.05 9.71 13.37
N ILE A 38 -15.09 8.41 13.09
CA ILE A 38 -14.33 7.78 12.04
C ILE A 38 -15.28 7.27 10.95
N TYR A 39 -14.84 7.28 9.76
CA TYR A 39 -15.22 6.81 8.42
C TYR A 39 -16.61 6.16 8.17
N THR A 40 -17.35 5.74 9.18
CA THR A 40 -18.60 4.97 8.98
C THR A 40 -19.86 5.83 8.78
N ASP A 41 -19.82 7.13 9.13
CA ASP A 41 -20.97 8.01 9.01
C ASP A 41 -20.96 8.77 7.68
N SER A 42 -21.91 8.48 6.82
CA SER A 42 -21.97 9.00 5.45
C SER A 42 -22.00 10.53 5.34
N TRP A 43 -22.65 11.24 6.28
CA TRP A 43 -22.68 12.70 6.30
C TRP A 43 -21.32 13.32 6.66
N TYR A 44 -20.61 12.70 7.62
CA TYR A 44 -19.29 13.13 8.05
C TYR A 44 -18.25 12.93 6.95
N LEU A 45 -18.33 11.83 6.22
CA LEU A 45 -17.46 11.58 5.05
C LEU A 45 -17.67 12.62 3.96
N LYS A 46 -18.93 12.98 3.65
CA LYS A 46 -19.24 14.03 2.66
C LYS A 46 -18.66 15.37 3.08
N PHE A 47 -18.88 15.77 4.33
CA PHE A 47 -18.34 17.03 4.87
C PHE A 47 -16.81 17.03 4.85
N ARG A 48 -16.19 15.96 5.34
CA ARG A 48 -14.73 15.79 5.36
C ARG A 48 -14.14 15.79 3.94
N HIS A 49 -14.80 15.13 3.01
CA HIS A 49 -14.36 15.13 1.61
C HIS A 49 -14.38 16.53 1.00
N GLN A 50 -15.46 17.29 1.18
CA GLN A 50 -15.55 18.68 0.73
C GLN A 50 -14.50 19.57 1.39
N TYR A 51 -14.29 19.42 2.70
CA TYR A 51 -13.27 20.16 3.43
C TYR A 51 -11.88 19.90 2.87
N TYR A 52 -11.50 18.63 2.65
CA TYR A 52 -10.20 18.30 2.09
C TYR A 52 -10.04 18.68 0.63
N LYS A 53 -11.12 18.61 -0.16
CA LYS A 53 -11.14 19.12 -1.53
C LYS A 53 -10.82 20.61 -1.58
N TYR A 54 -11.36 21.38 -0.68
CA TYR A 54 -11.09 22.82 -0.58
C TYR A 54 -9.62 23.11 -0.27
N TYR A 55 -9.00 22.40 0.67
CA TYR A 55 -7.64 22.69 1.12
C TYR A 55 -6.54 21.94 0.35
N ARG A 56 -6.83 20.78 -0.18
CA ARG A 56 -5.82 19.90 -0.83
C ARG A 56 -6.01 19.74 -2.33
N GLY A 57 -7.08 20.30 -2.90
CA GLY A 57 -7.44 20.13 -4.30
C GLY A 57 -8.35 18.92 -4.57
N GLU A 58 -8.81 18.81 -5.81
CA GLU A 58 -9.60 17.69 -6.28
C GLU A 58 -8.76 16.41 -6.47
N LEU A 59 -9.45 15.28 -6.65
CA LEU A 59 -8.78 14.02 -6.94
C LEU A 59 -7.94 14.16 -8.23
N GLY A 60 -6.63 13.96 -8.10
CA GLY A 60 -5.68 14.17 -9.20
C GLY A 60 -4.91 15.48 -9.15
N ASP A 61 -5.43 16.50 -8.48
CA ASP A 61 -4.80 17.81 -8.33
C ASP A 61 -4.26 18.04 -6.91
N TYR A 62 -4.09 16.99 -6.14
CA TYR A 62 -3.57 17.12 -4.78
C TYR A 62 -2.21 17.79 -4.77
N LYS A 63 -2.18 18.98 -4.16
CA LYS A 63 -0.93 19.71 -3.96
C LYS A 63 -0.05 18.96 -2.99
N GLU A 64 1.16 18.67 -3.43
CA GLU A 64 2.19 18.14 -2.55
C GLU A 64 2.62 19.21 -1.55
N ARG A 65 2.91 18.78 -0.33
CA ARG A 65 3.47 19.68 0.68
C ARG A 65 4.96 19.87 0.43
N GLU A 66 5.39 21.10 0.60
CA GLU A 66 6.80 21.47 0.57
C GLU A 66 7.51 21.08 1.88
N GLY A 67 8.84 20.98 1.79
CA GLY A 67 9.71 20.68 2.92
C GLY A 67 10.44 19.33 2.79
N PHE A 68 11.46 19.16 3.64
CA PHE A 68 12.29 17.96 3.67
C PHE A 68 12.54 17.53 5.12
N PRO A 69 11.69 16.70 5.73
CA PRO A 69 10.46 16.14 5.17
C PRO A 69 9.30 17.15 5.09
N PRO A 70 8.31 16.91 4.20
CA PRO A 70 7.07 17.66 4.24
C PRO A 70 6.38 17.45 5.59
N THR A 71 6.00 18.53 6.27
CA THR A 71 5.47 18.46 7.64
C THR A 71 3.99 18.79 7.68
N TRP A 72 3.21 18.01 8.42
CA TRP A 72 1.81 18.28 8.67
C TRP A 72 1.64 19.53 9.52
N ASN A 73 0.74 20.41 9.08
CA ASN A 73 0.21 21.51 9.86
C ASN A 73 -1.31 21.52 9.67
N PRO A 74 -2.10 21.92 10.66
CA PRO A 74 -3.53 22.13 10.49
C PRO A 74 -3.77 23.15 9.35
N ASN A 75 -4.72 22.86 8.45
CA ASN A 75 -5.03 23.76 7.35
C ASN A 75 -5.80 24.99 7.81
N SER A 76 -6.40 24.94 9.01
CA SER A 76 -7.16 26.03 9.62
C SER A 76 -7.18 25.90 11.14
N ILE A 77 -7.59 27.01 11.81
CA ILE A 77 -7.85 27.01 13.25
C ILE A 77 -8.96 26.00 13.60
N PHE A 78 -9.97 25.86 12.74
CA PHE A 78 -11.04 24.87 12.93
C PHE A 78 -10.53 23.44 12.91
N GLU A 79 -9.63 23.09 12.00
CA GLU A 79 -8.99 21.76 11.98
C GLU A 79 -8.17 21.51 13.26
N GLN A 80 -7.48 22.52 13.75
CA GLN A 80 -6.73 22.43 15.01
C GLN A 80 -7.66 22.14 16.20
N PHE A 81 -8.77 22.88 16.31
CA PHE A 81 -9.78 22.65 17.35
C PHE A 81 -10.45 21.29 17.21
N TYR A 82 -10.78 20.89 15.99
CA TYR A 82 -11.35 19.59 15.72
C TYR A 82 -10.47 18.47 16.26
N PHE A 83 -9.16 18.46 15.97
CA PHE A 83 -8.28 17.42 16.48
C PHE A 83 -8.12 17.47 18.01
N LYS A 84 -8.13 18.64 18.64
CA LYS A 84 -8.11 18.75 20.10
C LYS A 84 -9.37 18.15 20.76
N ILE A 85 -10.56 18.50 20.23
CA ILE A 85 -11.83 17.97 20.73
C ILE A 85 -11.91 16.46 20.49
N ARG A 86 -11.55 16.02 19.29
CA ARG A 86 -11.51 14.61 18.96
C ARG A 86 -10.61 13.82 19.91
N ASP A 87 -9.39 14.27 20.12
CA ASP A 87 -8.41 13.61 20.98
C ASP A 87 -8.84 13.63 22.47
N TRP A 88 -9.57 14.65 22.87
CA TRP A 88 -10.19 14.72 24.20
C TRP A 88 -11.31 13.68 24.36
N ILE A 89 -12.20 13.54 23.35
CA ILE A 89 -13.24 12.49 23.37
C ILE A 89 -12.60 11.10 23.30
N TRP A 90 -11.62 10.91 22.42
CA TRP A 90 -10.96 9.63 22.24
C TRP A 90 -10.19 9.17 23.48
N HIS A 91 -9.75 10.07 24.34
CA HIS A 91 -9.10 9.73 25.60
C HIS A 91 -9.94 8.76 26.45
N TYR A 92 -11.25 8.93 26.49
CA TYR A 92 -12.15 8.04 27.25
C TYR A 92 -12.23 6.61 26.69
N TYR A 93 -11.84 6.39 25.46
CA TYR A 93 -11.79 5.07 24.82
C TYR A 93 -10.36 4.50 24.80
N ILE A 94 -9.40 5.31 24.46
CA ILE A 94 -8.01 4.89 24.23
C ILE A 94 -7.30 4.59 25.55
N ASP A 95 -7.43 5.39 26.58
CA ASP A 95 -6.69 5.19 27.82
C ASP A 95 -7.10 3.92 28.57
N PRO A 96 -8.41 3.56 28.70
CA PRO A 96 -8.79 2.26 29.23
C PRO A 96 -8.27 1.10 28.39
N PHE A 97 -8.32 1.23 27.05
CA PHE A 97 -7.83 0.23 26.12
C PHE A 97 -6.30 0.00 26.26
N ILE A 98 -5.51 1.07 26.43
CA ILE A 98 -4.05 0.95 26.65
C ILE A 98 -3.78 0.09 27.90
N ASN A 99 -4.56 0.27 28.94
CA ASN A 99 -4.41 -0.49 30.20
C ASN A 99 -4.91 -1.93 30.07
N GLU A 100 -6.06 -2.14 29.45
CA GLU A 100 -6.67 -3.45 29.22
C GLU A 100 -5.74 -4.38 28.43
N TYR A 101 -5.15 -3.86 27.36
CA TYR A 101 -4.25 -4.62 26.49
C TYR A 101 -2.77 -4.50 26.84
N ASN A 102 -2.43 -3.85 27.95
CA ASN A 102 -1.05 -3.64 28.43
C ASN A 102 -0.13 -3.11 27.32
N LEU A 103 -0.59 -2.08 26.60
CA LEU A 103 0.09 -1.60 25.40
C LEU A 103 1.49 -1.02 25.64
N PHE A 104 1.94 -0.86 26.87
CA PHE A 104 3.32 -0.46 27.20
C PHE A 104 4.30 -1.62 27.34
N ASP A 105 3.84 -2.87 27.29
CA ASP A 105 4.66 -4.05 27.57
C ASP A 105 5.32 -4.66 26.33
N TYR A 106 4.96 -4.17 25.13
CA TYR A 106 5.65 -4.58 23.92
C TYR A 106 7.06 -3.99 23.82
N ASP A 107 7.94 -4.69 23.06
CA ASP A 107 9.33 -4.28 22.90
C ASP A 107 9.51 -3.28 21.78
N ILE A 108 8.76 -3.40 20.68
CA ILE A 108 8.85 -2.57 19.46
C ILE A 108 7.46 -2.12 19.04
N TYR A 109 7.35 -0.86 18.59
CA TYR A 109 6.09 -0.26 18.14
C TYR A 109 6.18 0.22 16.71
N HIS A 110 5.22 -0.17 15.89
CA HIS A 110 5.15 0.16 14.50
C HIS A 110 3.88 0.97 14.20
N PHE A 111 4.05 2.19 13.72
CA PHE A 111 2.99 3.13 13.41
C PHE A 111 2.83 3.29 11.90
N GLU A 112 1.69 2.85 11.40
CA GLU A 112 1.33 3.03 10.01
C GLU A 112 0.99 4.50 9.74
N TRP A 113 1.45 4.99 8.58
CA TRP A 113 1.30 6.38 8.15
C TRP A 113 1.97 7.40 9.08
N GLY A 114 2.84 6.95 9.98
CA GLY A 114 3.43 7.81 11.01
C GLY A 114 2.37 8.46 11.91
N LEU A 115 1.29 7.75 12.21
CA LEU A 115 0.19 8.23 13.05
C LEU A 115 0.14 7.47 14.38
N ASP A 116 0.11 8.22 15.46
CA ASP A 116 -0.20 7.74 16.80
C ASP A 116 -1.72 7.62 17.02
N LEU A 117 -2.12 7.00 18.10
CA LEU A 117 -3.52 6.96 18.59
C LEU A 117 -4.10 8.37 18.78
N TYR A 118 -3.26 9.32 19.09
CA TYR A 118 -3.59 10.74 19.23
C TYR A 118 -2.84 11.61 18.21
N ARG A 119 -3.44 12.71 17.80
CA ARG A 119 -2.79 13.62 16.84
C ARG A 119 -1.55 14.31 17.39
N ASP A 120 -1.48 14.52 18.70
CA ASP A 120 -0.35 15.15 19.38
C ASP A 120 0.78 14.16 19.74
N SER A 121 0.66 12.91 19.32
CA SER A 121 1.66 11.85 19.51
C SER A 121 1.96 11.54 20.99
N ARG A 122 0.98 11.75 21.88
CA ARG A 122 1.20 11.60 23.34
C ARG A 122 1.49 10.16 23.76
N PHE A 123 0.93 9.16 23.10
CA PHE A 123 1.21 7.75 23.39
C PHE A 123 2.63 7.40 22.94
N ALA A 124 3.01 7.70 21.71
CA ALA A 124 4.35 7.48 21.20
C ALA A 124 5.42 8.24 21.99
N LYS A 125 5.15 9.46 22.46
CA LYS A 125 6.03 10.20 23.37
C LYS A 125 6.25 9.48 24.71
N LYS A 126 5.22 8.83 25.25
CA LYS A 126 5.36 8.00 26.46
C LYS A 126 6.24 6.78 26.21
N LEU A 127 6.08 6.13 25.03
CA LEU A 127 6.92 5.00 24.61
C LEU A 127 8.39 5.42 24.45
N SER A 128 8.65 6.52 23.75
CA SER A 128 10.00 7.08 23.58
C SER A 128 10.68 7.38 24.92
N LYS A 129 9.95 7.98 25.88
CA LYS A 129 10.47 8.22 27.23
C LYS A 129 10.81 6.94 28.00
N LYS A 130 10.17 5.81 27.65
CA LYS A 130 10.47 4.48 28.19
C LYS A 130 11.59 3.76 27.42
N GLY A 131 12.22 4.42 26.45
CA GLY A 131 13.27 3.84 25.60
C GLY A 131 12.76 2.79 24.60
N LYS A 132 11.46 2.74 24.33
CA LYS A 132 10.89 1.75 23.39
C LYS A 132 11.14 2.16 21.95
N PRO A 133 11.65 1.26 21.07
CA PRO A 133 11.81 1.51 19.66
C PRO A 133 10.49 1.83 18.93
N ILE A 134 10.53 2.88 18.12
CA ILE A 134 9.39 3.37 17.35
C ILE A 134 9.72 3.32 15.86
N ILE A 135 8.87 2.70 15.09
CA ILE A 135 8.94 2.59 13.63
C ILE A 135 7.76 3.31 13.02
N CYS A 136 7.98 4.06 11.95
CA CYS A 136 6.93 4.67 11.15
C CYS A 136 7.01 4.17 9.71
N THR A 137 5.90 3.71 9.13
CA THR A 137 5.80 3.40 7.69
C THR A 137 4.92 4.42 6.99
N TYR A 138 5.39 4.88 5.83
CA TYR A 138 4.72 5.86 4.97
C TYR A 138 4.39 5.25 3.61
N HIS A 139 3.16 5.50 3.11
CA HIS A 139 2.57 4.86 1.92
C HIS A 139 2.20 5.84 0.79
N GLY A 140 2.84 6.98 0.72
CA GLY A 140 2.65 7.92 -0.37
C GLY A 140 1.83 9.15 -0.01
N GLN A 141 0.51 9.10 -0.12
CA GLN A 141 -0.35 10.28 0.13
C GLN A 141 -0.24 10.85 1.54
N ASP A 142 0.04 10.02 2.52
CA ASP A 142 0.33 10.42 3.89
C ASP A 142 1.54 11.36 3.99
N MET A 143 2.59 11.12 3.21
CA MET A 143 3.76 12.01 3.19
C MET A 143 3.64 13.09 2.12
N ARG A 144 3.17 12.77 0.89
CA ARG A 144 3.10 13.74 -0.21
C ARG A 144 2.15 14.90 0.10
N THR A 145 0.94 14.61 0.61
CA THR A 145 -0.11 15.62 0.77
C THR A 145 -0.40 16.02 2.21
N ARG A 146 -0.34 15.09 3.16
CA ARG A 146 -0.48 15.39 4.58
C ARG A 146 0.81 15.92 5.19
N GLY A 147 1.91 15.27 4.89
CA GLY A 147 3.19 15.46 5.55
C GLY A 147 3.34 14.63 6.83
N VAL A 148 4.57 14.49 7.32
CA VAL A 148 4.88 13.80 8.58
C VAL A 148 4.37 14.59 9.78
N ILE A 149 3.95 13.90 10.82
CA ILE A 149 3.67 14.52 12.12
C ILE A 149 4.99 14.82 12.80
N LYS A 150 5.34 16.09 12.94
CA LYS A 150 6.66 16.54 13.42
C LYS A 150 7.14 15.84 14.70
N ASP A 151 6.24 15.64 15.67
CA ASP A 151 6.58 15.01 16.93
C ASP A 151 6.81 13.51 16.78
N MET A 152 6.03 12.83 15.92
CA MET A 152 6.25 11.42 15.59
C MET A 152 7.57 11.21 14.85
N ASP A 153 7.85 12.03 13.86
CA ASP A 153 9.07 11.95 13.07
C ASP A 153 10.32 12.14 13.93
N LYS A 154 10.26 13.07 14.89
CA LYS A 154 11.34 13.37 15.83
C LYS A 154 11.71 12.20 16.75
N ILE A 155 10.73 11.38 17.14
CA ILE A 155 10.90 10.25 18.05
C ILE A 155 10.99 8.91 17.34
N SER A 156 10.72 8.87 16.04
CA SER A 156 10.84 7.65 15.23
C SER A 156 12.31 7.23 15.13
N ASN A 157 12.58 5.98 15.45
CA ASN A 157 13.92 5.38 15.36
C ASN A 157 14.19 4.76 13.99
N LEU A 158 13.13 4.46 13.22
CA LEU A 158 13.21 3.88 11.88
C LEU A 158 11.99 4.33 11.06
N ASN A 159 12.24 4.96 9.92
CA ASN A 159 11.20 5.28 8.95
C ASN A 159 11.33 4.36 7.73
N LEU A 160 10.20 3.84 7.27
CA LEU A 160 10.10 2.88 6.18
C LEU A 160 9.11 3.36 5.11
N THR A 161 9.35 2.96 3.87
CA THR A 161 8.42 3.18 2.76
C THR A 161 8.60 2.11 1.69
N SER A 162 7.54 1.83 0.94
CA SER A 162 7.58 1.05 -0.30
C SER A 162 7.54 1.94 -1.56
N GLU A 163 7.57 3.26 -1.39
CA GLU A 163 7.46 4.24 -2.46
C GLU A 163 8.82 4.91 -2.72
N LEU A 164 9.37 4.74 -3.91
CA LEU A 164 10.72 5.21 -4.23
C LEU A 164 10.85 6.74 -4.15
N ASP A 165 9.84 7.49 -4.60
CA ASP A 165 9.87 8.95 -4.56
C ASP A 165 9.93 9.51 -3.14
N LEU A 166 9.42 8.78 -2.14
CA LEU A 166 9.50 9.21 -0.74
C LEU A 166 10.91 9.18 -0.18
N LEU A 167 11.83 8.40 -0.78
CA LEU A 167 13.26 8.45 -0.43
C LEU A 167 13.86 9.84 -0.68
N LYS A 168 13.28 10.59 -1.63
CA LYS A 168 13.69 11.97 -1.94
C LYS A 168 12.94 13.02 -1.12
N LYS A 169 11.95 12.62 -0.34
CA LYS A 169 11.12 13.54 0.47
C LYS A 169 11.45 13.51 1.95
N HIS A 170 12.30 12.59 2.38
CA HIS A 170 12.64 12.42 3.79
C HIS A 170 14.12 12.04 3.96
N PRO A 171 14.88 12.72 4.86
CA PRO A 171 16.32 12.48 5.00
C PRO A 171 16.66 11.09 5.60
N ASN A 172 15.77 10.53 6.40
CA ASN A 172 15.98 9.31 7.18
C ASN A 172 14.87 8.28 6.94
N ILE A 173 14.58 7.96 5.68
CA ILE A 173 13.62 6.93 5.32
C ILE A 173 14.29 5.81 4.54
N ASN A 174 13.86 4.58 4.76
CA ASN A 174 14.43 3.40 4.15
C ASN A 174 13.39 2.68 3.30
N TYR A 175 13.81 2.16 2.15
CA TYR A 175 12.94 1.39 1.30
C TYR A 175 12.72 -0.02 1.85
N MET A 176 11.48 -0.49 1.76
CA MET A 176 11.10 -1.85 2.08
C MET A 176 10.03 -2.36 1.11
N PHE A 177 10.22 -3.56 0.59
CA PHE A 177 9.22 -4.20 -0.24
C PHE A 177 7.94 -4.50 0.53
N LEU A 178 6.80 -4.46 -0.16
CA LEU A 178 5.49 -4.81 0.42
C LEU A 178 5.40 -6.32 0.63
N PRO A 179 5.02 -6.81 1.82
CA PRO A 179 4.85 -8.24 2.06
C PRO A 179 3.57 -8.76 1.39
N PHE A 180 3.67 -9.97 0.82
CA PHE A 180 2.52 -10.71 0.31
C PHE A 180 2.66 -12.21 0.58
N ASP A 181 1.53 -12.92 0.69
CA ASP A 181 1.53 -14.37 0.91
C ASP A 181 1.71 -15.11 -0.42
N THR A 182 2.92 -15.06 -0.94
CA THR A 182 3.27 -15.64 -2.25
C THR A 182 3.14 -17.16 -2.30
N GLU A 183 3.23 -17.83 -1.16
CA GLU A 183 3.13 -19.30 -1.07
C GLU A 183 1.69 -19.80 -1.23
N LYS A 184 0.71 -18.94 -1.07
CA LYS A 184 -0.72 -19.26 -1.26
C LYS A 184 -1.04 -19.59 -2.72
N TYR A 185 -0.26 -19.06 -3.67
CA TYR A 185 -0.56 -19.11 -5.09
C TYR A 185 0.43 -20.00 -5.86
N LYS A 186 -0.12 -20.72 -6.85
CA LYS A 186 0.67 -21.52 -7.79
C LYS A 186 0.50 -20.96 -9.20
N VAL A 187 1.60 -20.89 -9.93
CA VAL A 187 1.57 -20.44 -11.33
C VAL A 187 0.76 -21.43 -12.16
N ASN A 188 -0.21 -20.89 -12.90
CA ASN A 188 -0.92 -21.65 -13.91
C ASN A 188 -0.21 -21.49 -15.26
N ASN A 189 0.45 -22.56 -15.73
CA ASN A 189 1.15 -22.57 -17.01
C ASN A 189 0.23 -22.72 -18.23
N LYS A 190 -1.09 -22.94 -18.03
CA LYS A 190 -2.06 -22.96 -19.11
C LYS A 190 -2.44 -21.52 -19.46
N ILE A 191 -2.45 -21.22 -20.74
CA ILE A 191 -2.92 -19.93 -21.28
C ILE A 191 -4.36 -20.08 -21.73
N SER A 192 -5.18 -19.15 -21.33
CA SER A 192 -6.60 -19.10 -21.68
C SER A 192 -6.78 -18.88 -23.20
N SER A 193 -7.91 -19.33 -23.74
CA SER A 193 -8.25 -19.10 -25.14
C SER A 193 -9.75 -18.72 -25.26
N PRO A 194 -10.05 -17.44 -25.53
CA PRO A 194 -9.13 -16.30 -25.69
C PRO A 194 -8.32 -16.00 -24.42
N MET A 195 -7.18 -15.29 -24.58
CA MET A 195 -6.32 -14.87 -23.47
C MET A 195 -7.05 -13.91 -22.53
N ARG A 196 -7.01 -14.16 -21.24
CA ARG A 196 -7.69 -13.37 -20.22
C ARG A 196 -6.80 -12.24 -19.69
N VAL A 197 -7.26 -11.02 -19.89
CA VAL A 197 -6.55 -9.80 -19.48
C VAL A 197 -7.40 -9.07 -18.45
N CYS A 198 -6.83 -8.77 -17.27
CA CYS A 198 -7.58 -8.05 -16.25
C CYS A 198 -6.93 -6.71 -15.85
N HIS A 199 -7.80 -5.83 -15.33
CA HIS A 199 -7.44 -4.55 -14.75
C HIS A 199 -8.28 -4.34 -13.49
N SER A 200 -7.65 -4.00 -12.34
CA SER A 200 -8.35 -3.83 -11.07
C SER A 200 -7.93 -2.51 -10.39
N PRO A 201 -8.44 -1.37 -10.85
CA PRO A 201 -8.06 -0.08 -10.31
C PRO A 201 -8.74 0.19 -8.97
N THR A 202 -7.99 0.62 -7.96
CA THR A 202 -8.56 1.24 -6.75
C THR A 202 -9.02 2.67 -7.01
N ASN A 203 -8.42 3.32 -8.01
CA ASN A 203 -8.78 4.65 -8.46
C ASN A 203 -8.44 4.79 -9.95
N ARG A 204 -9.46 5.01 -10.78
CA ARG A 204 -9.32 5.08 -12.25
C ARG A 204 -8.36 6.17 -12.71
N TYR A 205 -8.42 7.35 -12.10
CA TYR A 205 -7.60 8.49 -12.50
C TYR A 205 -6.11 8.16 -12.37
N TYR A 206 -5.69 7.69 -11.19
CA TYR A 206 -4.28 7.39 -10.94
C TYR A 206 -3.75 6.22 -11.76
N LYS A 207 -4.64 5.30 -12.16
CA LYS A 207 -4.26 4.12 -12.95
C LYS A 207 -4.35 4.33 -14.47
N GLY A 208 -4.87 5.48 -14.92
CA GLY A 208 -5.13 5.72 -16.35
C GLY A 208 -6.15 4.75 -16.94
N SER A 209 -7.14 4.34 -16.11
CA SER A 209 -8.07 3.25 -16.42
C SER A 209 -8.92 3.50 -17.64
N ASP A 210 -9.32 4.73 -17.90
CA ASP A 210 -10.21 5.03 -19.04
C ASP A 210 -9.54 4.65 -20.36
N ASP A 211 -8.26 4.95 -20.53
CA ASP A 211 -7.51 4.56 -21.73
C ASP A 211 -7.27 3.04 -21.79
N ILE A 212 -7.00 2.39 -20.64
CA ILE A 212 -6.84 0.93 -20.58
C ILE A 212 -8.14 0.24 -20.99
N ILE A 213 -9.28 0.68 -20.42
CA ILE A 213 -10.60 0.13 -20.67
C ILE A 213 -10.98 0.30 -22.14
N GLU A 214 -10.77 1.47 -22.72
CA GLU A 214 -11.04 1.74 -24.13
C GLU A 214 -10.29 0.77 -25.04
N ILE A 215 -8.98 0.64 -24.83
CA ILE A 215 -8.10 -0.23 -25.63
C ILE A 215 -8.48 -1.70 -25.46
N CYS A 216 -8.67 -2.15 -24.23
CA CYS A 216 -8.96 -3.56 -23.94
C CYS A 216 -10.36 -3.96 -24.42
N ASN A 217 -11.38 -3.11 -24.27
CA ASN A 217 -12.72 -3.35 -24.81
C ASN A 217 -12.72 -3.46 -26.35
N SER A 218 -11.89 -2.67 -27.03
CA SER A 218 -11.73 -2.80 -28.48
C SER A 218 -11.17 -4.18 -28.87
N LEU A 219 -10.15 -4.65 -28.14
CA LEU A 219 -9.54 -5.97 -28.40
C LEU A 219 -10.48 -7.13 -28.03
N ASP A 220 -11.26 -6.99 -26.98
CA ASP A 220 -12.26 -7.97 -26.56
C ASP A 220 -13.39 -8.09 -27.60
N LYS A 221 -13.91 -6.97 -28.07
CA LYS A 221 -14.93 -6.89 -29.13
C LYS A 221 -14.44 -7.52 -30.44
N ASP A 222 -13.15 -7.41 -30.75
CA ASP A 222 -12.50 -8.02 -31.88
C ASP A 222 -12.20 -9.53 -31.65
N GLY A 223 -12.57 -10.11 -30.51
CA GLY A 223 -12.33 -11.50 -30.12
C GLY A 223 -10.84 -11.86 -29.93
N LYS A 224 -9.99 -10.89 -29.67
CA LYS A 224 -8.55 -11.09 -29.53
C LYS A 224 -8.16 -11.48 -28.09
N ILE A 225 -8.92 -11.01 -27.10
CA ILE A 225 -8.75 -11.27 -25.68
C ILE A 225 -10.13 -11.42 -25.01
N GLU A 226 -10.15 -11.89 -23.77
CA GLU A 226 -11.28 -11.72 -22.84
C GLU A 226 -10.87 -10.68 -21.81
N PHE A 227 -11.48 -9.49 -21.81
CA PHE A 227 -11.14 -8.41 -20.89
C PHE A 227 -11.99 -8.44 -19.63
N ILE A 228 -11.37 -8.39 -18.47
CA ILE A 228 -12.02 -8.46 -17.16
C ILE A 228 -11.67 -7.21 -16.36
N LEU A 229 -12.62 -6.27 -16.29
CA LEU A 229 -12.53 -5.12 -15.40
C LEU A 229 -13.03 -5.51 -14.01
N ILE A 230 -12.17 -5.37 -12.98
CA ILE A 230 -12.47 -5.79 -11.62
C ILE A 230 -12.65 -4.55 -10.75
N GLU A 231 -13.89 -4.19 -10.46
CA GLU A 231 -14.25 -3.04 -9.60
C GLU A 231 -15.43 -3.40 -8.69
N GLY A 232 -15.51 -2.74 -7.53
CA GLY A 232 -16.62 -2.90 -6.59
C GLY A 232 -16.73 -4.30 -5.96
N LYS A 233 -15.62 -5.03 -5.89
CA LYS A 233 -15.52 -6.39 -5.37
C LYS A 233 -14.83 -6.41 -4.00
N THR A 234 -15.09 -7.45 -3.23
CA THR A 234 -14.30 -7.75 -2.02
C THR A 234 -12.88 -8.17 -2.38
N GLN A 235 -11.95 -8.10 -1.42
CA GLN A 235 -10.55 -8.48 -1.67
C GLN A 235 -10.42 -9.94 -2.14
N ASP A 236 -11.18 -10.85 -1.56
CA ASP A 236 -11.13 -12.27 -1.95
C ASP A 236 -11.64 -12.47 -3.38
N GLU A 237 -12.76 -11.85 -3.75
CA GLU A 237 -13.27 -11.89 -5.14
C GLU A 237 -12.27 -11.29 -6.15
N VAL A 238 -11.57 -10.20 -5.78
CA VAL A 238 -10.53 -9.59 -6.63
C VAL A 238 -9.39 -10.59 -6.85
N LEU A 239 -8.93 -11.25 -5.80
CA LEU A 239 -7.83 -12.22 -5.88
C LEU A 239 -8.23 -13.43 -6.73
N ASP A 240 -9.44 -13.97 -6.54
CA ASP A 240 -9.96 -15.12 -7.31
C ASP A 240 -10.09 -14.77 -8.81
N LEU A 241 -10.62 -13.59 -9.13
CA LEU A 241 -10.74 -13.13 -10.51
C LEU A 241 -9.36 -12.94 -11.16
N LYS A 242 -8.41 -12.31 -10.46
CA LYS A 242 -7.02 -12.16 -10.94
C LYS A 242 -6.40 -13.52 -11.23
N GLN A 243 -6.51 -14.49 -10.31
CA GLN A 243 -5.91 -15.81 -10.47
C GLN A 243 -6.41 -16.56 -11.71
N SER A 244 -7.59 -16.21 -12.22
CA SER A 244 -8.16 -16.78 -13.44
C SER A 244 -7.63 -16.14 -14.73
N CYS A 245 -6.77 -15.12 -14.65
CA CYS A 245 -6.27 -14.35 -15.77
C CYS A 245 -4.84 -14.73 -16.16
N ASP A 246 -4.42 -14.30 -17.34
CA ASP A 246 -3.04 -14.50 -17.84
C ASP A 246 -2.20 -13.24 -17.74
N ILE A 247 -2.82 -12.10 -17.97
CA ILE A 247 -2.19 -10.78 -17.98
C ILE A 247 -2.92 -9.87 -17.01
N TYR A 248 -2.16 -9.09 -16.26
CA TYR A 248 -2.65 -7.98 -15.45
C TYR A 248 -2.08 -6.66 -15.97
N ILE A 249 -2.94 -5.65 -16.16
CA ILE A 249 -2.54 -4.29 -16.49
C ILE A 249 -2.68 -3.45 -15.21
N ASP A 250 -1.56 -2.92 -14.69
CA ASP A 250 -1.59 -2.12 -13.47
C ASP A 250 -1.95 -0.67 -13.75
N GLN A 251 -1.12 0.03 -14.51
CA GLN A 251 -1.30 1.46 -14.77
C GLN A 251 -0.61 1.91 -16.04
N ILE A 252 -1.15 3.01 -16.59
CA ILE A 252 -0.51 3.88 -17.57
C ILE A 252 -0.69 5.32 -17.10
N HIS A 253 0.18 6.21 -17.54
CA HIS A 253 0.34 7.56 -17.00
C HIS A 253 0.87 7.58 -15.56
N ASN A 254 1.98 8.22 -15.36
CA ASN A 254 2.63 8.32 -14.07
C ASN A 254 1.97 9.42 -13.21
N ARG A 255 0.75 9.14 -12.71
CA ARG A 255 -0.06 10.11 -11.95
C ARG A 255 -0.03 9.89 -10.43
N GLY A 256 0.20 8.68 -9.96
CA GLY A 256 -0.02 8.31 -8.56
C GLY A 256 1.20 7.89 -7.76
N GLY A 257 2.37 7.95 -8.34
CA GLY A 257 3.63 7.47 -7.77
C GLY A 257 4.51 6.88 -8.86
N TRP A 258 5.78 6.67 -8.56
CA TRP A 258 6.76 6.30 -9.58
C TRP A 258 6.81 4.80 -9.86
N GLY A 259 6.12 4.02 -9.05
CA GLY A 259 6.26 2.58 -9.01
C GLY A 259 4.96 1.79 -9.12
N TYR A 260 5.08 0.53 -8.78
CA TYR A 260 3.99 -0.41 -8.70
C TYR A 260 3.45 -0.52 -7.26
N GLY A 261 2.21 -0.98 -7.11
CA GLY A 261 1.57 -1.15 -5.82
C GLY A 261 1.21 -2.61 -5.51
N MET A 262 0.43 -2.82 -4.44
CA MET A 262 0.01 -4.15 -3.99
C MET A 262 -0.71 -4.94 -5.10
N ASN A 263 -1.51 -4.29 -5.93
CA ASN A 263 -2.18 -4.93 -7.04
C ASN A 263 -1.23 -5.64 -8.02
N SER A 264 -0.07 -5.03 -8.30
CA SER A 264 0.99 -5.66 -9.09
C SER A 264 1.65 -6.82 -8.35
N VAL A 265 1.94 -6.65 -7.06
CA VAL A 265 2.54 -7.70 -6.23
C VAL A 265 1.66 -8.95 -6.18
N GLU A 266 0.35 -8.78 -5.96
CA GLU A 266 -0.65 -9.85 -6.01
C GLU A 266 -0.60 -10.59 -7.34
N SER A 267 -0.65 -9.83 -8.44
CA SER A 267 -0.67 -10.38 -9.79
C SER A 267 0.62 -11.13 -10.13
N LEU A 268 1.78 -10.58 -9.77
CA LEU A 268 3.07 -11.26 -9.95
C LEU A 268 3.14 -12.54 -9.12
N ALA A 269 2.69 -12.53 -7.87
CA ALA A 269 2.70 -13.71 -7.01
C ALA A 269 1.82 -14.86 -7.57
N MET A 270 0.72 -14.53 -8.23
CA MET A 270 -0.16 -15.48 -8.93
C MET A 270 0.44 -15.96 -10.26
N GLY A 271 1.56 -15.38 -10.69
CA GLY A 271 2.19 -15.69 -11.97
C GLY A 271 1.47 -15.07 -13.16
N LEU A 272 0.83 -13.91 -13.01
CA LEU A 272 0.34 -13.15 -14.15
C LEU A 272 1.48 -12.35 -14.77
N VAL A 273 1.41 -12.15 -16.09
CA VAL A 273 2.28 -11.19 -16.76
C VAL A 273 1.78 -9.78 -16.46
N CYS A 274 2.58 -8.99 -15.76
CA CYS A 274 2.18 -7.66 -15.32
C CYS A 274 2.70 -6.59 -16.27
N LEU A 275 1.77 -5.83 -16.86
CA LEU A 275 2.02 -4.69 -17.73
C LEU A 275 1.83 -3.41 -16.93
N THR A 276 2.82 -2.52 -16.96
CA THR A 276 2.76 -1.27 -16.21
C THR A 276 3.67 -0.19 -16.81
N GLU A 277 3.37 1.06 -16.53
CA GLU A 277 4.27 2.18 -16.80
C GLU A 277 5.01 2.53 -15.51
N LEU A 278 6.34 2.37 -15.51
CA LEU A 278 7.23 2.77 -14.42
C LEU A 278 8.18 3.86 -14.91
N VAL A 279 8.51 4.82 -14.05
CA VAL A 279 9.58 5.78 -14.35
C VAL A 279 10.92 5.06 -14.46
N GLU A 280 11.80 5.57 -15.31
CA GLU A 280 13.12 4.96 -15.59
C GLU A 280 13.95 4.75 -14.32
N GLU A 281 13.90 5.71 -13.40
CA GLU A 281 14.61 5.63 -12.13
C GLU A 281 14.14 4.44 -11.29
N TYR A 282 12.82 4.16 -11.30
CA TYR A 282 12.28 3.02 -10.55
C TYR A 282 12.65 1.70 -11.21
N GLN A 283 12.63 1.63 -12.55
CA GLN A 283 13.10 0.45 -13.28
C GLN A 283 14.56 0.09 -12.94
N LYS A 284 15.41 1.11 -12.80
CA LYS A 284 16.82 0.92 -12.40
C LYS A 284 17.00 0.55 -10.93
N PHE A 285 16.06 0.98 -10.08
CA PHE A 285 16.12 0.73 -8.64
C PHE A 285 15.73 -0.70 -8.26
N ILE A 286 14.68 -1.25 -8.90
CA ILE A 286 14.23 -2.64 -8.65
C ILE A 286 15.01 -3.61 -9.52
N PRO A 287 15.73 -4.58 -8.93
CA PRO A 287 16.57 -5.49 -9.71
C PRO A 287 15.72 -6.52 -10.45
N ASP A 288 16.16 -6.87 -11.67
CA ASP A 288 15.67 -8.02 -12.45
C ASP A 288 14.13 -8.15 -12.50
N HIS A 289 13.41 -7.02 -12.55
CA HIS A 289 11.96 -7.04 -12.48
C HIS A 289 11.31 -7.65 -13.73
N PRO A 290 10.22 -8.44 -13.58
CA PRO A 290 9.55 -9.11 -14.69
C PRO A 290 8.54 -8.23 -15.44
N PHE A 291 8.31 -6.99 -15.02
CA PHE A 291 7.32 -6.09 -15.62
C PHE A 291 7.59 -5.86 -17.11
N ILE A 292 6.51 -5.87 -17.91
CA ILE A 292 6.54 -5.41 -19.29
C ILE A 292 6.13 -3.94 -19.31
N MET A 293 7.04 -3.10 -19.81
CA MET A 293 6.82 -1.66 -19.86
C MET A 293 5.83 -1.28 -20.96
N ILE A 294 4.80 -0.57 -20.57
CA ILE A 294 3.76 -0.08 -21.46
C ILE A 294 3.56 1.42 -21.31
N THR A 295 2.96 2.00 -22.32
CA THR A 295 2.37 3.34 -22.36
C THR A 295 1.05 3.26 -23.11
N LYS A 296 0.22 4.29 -23.06
CA LYS A 296 -1.00 4.35 -23.90
C LYS A 296 -0.70 4.02 -25.37
N ARG A 297 0.45 4.47 -25.91
CA ARG A 297 0.79 4.32 -27.34
C ARG A 297 1.09 2.88 -27.76
N ASN A 298 1.72 2.09 -26.87
CA ASN A 298 2.15 0.73 -27.23
C ASN A 298 1.28 -0.38 -26.61
N LEU A 299 0.35 -0.07 -25.70
CA LEU A 299 -0.46 -1.05 -24.97
C LEU A 299 -1.17 -2.06 -25.91
N LYS A 300 -1.90 -1.55 -26.92
CA LYS A 300 -2.60 -2.42 -27.89
C LYS A 300 -1.64 -3.37 -28.60
N LYS A 301 -0.52 -2.84 -29.09
CA LYS A 301 0.51 -3.62 -29.80
C LYS A 301 1.11 -4.69 -28.87
N THR A 302 1.48 -4.31 -27.65
CA THR A 302 2.08 -5.21 -26.65
C THR A 302 1.13 -6.37 -26.33
N ILE A 303 -0.16 -6.11 -26.08
CA ILE A 303 -1.13 -7.19 -25.85
C ILE A 303 -1.21 -8.12 -27.05
N MET A 304 -1.30 -7.59 -28.27
CA MET A 304 -1.37 -8.40 -29.48
C MET A 304 -0.12 -9.29 -29.69
N GLU A 305 1.07 -8.76 -29.41
CA GLU A 305 2.31 -9.53 -29.47
C GLU A 305 2.31 -10.68 -28.46
N LEU A 306 1.82 -10.43 -27.24
CA LEU A 306 1.71 -11.46 -26.19
C LEU A 306 0.71 -12.55 -26.56
N THR A 307 -0.40 -12.23 -27.25
CA THR A 307 -1.36 -13.26 -27.72
C THR A 307 -0.75 -14.23 -28.71
N GLN A 308 0.28 -13.82 -29.43
CA GLN A 308 0.93 -14.60 -30.48
C GLN A 308 2.12 -15.42 -29.97
N ASN A 309 2.64 -15.14 -28.76
CA ASN A 309 3.84 -15.78 -28.22
C ASN A 309 3.59 -16.46 -26.87
N LYS A 310 2.95 -17.63 -26.91
CA LYS A 310 2.59 -18.39 -25.70
C LYS A 310 3.81 -18.84 -24.89
N GLU A 311 4.91 -19.20 -25.53
CA GLU A 311 6.12 -19.65 -24.85
C GLU A 311 6.74 -18.50 -24.03
N PHE A 312 6.84 -17.32 -24.63
CA PHE A 312 7.31 -16.13 -23.92
C PHE A 312 6.38 -15.77 -22.75
N LEU A 313 5.07 -15.89 -22.95
CA LEU A 313 4.11 -15.60 -21.88
C LEU A 313 4.27 -16.57 -20.70
N ILE A 314 4.42 -17.89 -20.96
CA ILE A 314 4.64 -18.89 -19.90
C ILE A 314 5.94 -18.60 -19.13
N LYS A 315 7.01 -18.30 -19.87
CA LYS A 315 8.29 -17.91 -19.26
C LYS A 315 8.13 -16.70 -18.34
N LYS A 316 7.42 -15.65 -18.81
CA LYS A 316 7.15 -14.43 -18.02
C LYS A 316 6.26 -14.69 -16.81
N LYS A 317 5.28 -15.59 -16.90
CA LYS A 317 4.46 -16.01 -15.75
C LYS A 317 5.32 -16.63 -14.64
N ILE A 318 6.28 -17.46 -14.98
CA ILE A 318 7.22 -18.08 -14.04
C ILE A 318 8.12 -17.00 -13.41
N GLU A 319 8.77 -16.18 -14.24
CA GLU A 319 9.62 -15.07 -13.79
C GLU A 319 8.87 -14.13 -12.82
N SER A 320 7.61 -13.82 -13.10
CA SER A 320 6.74 -13.00 -12.24
C SER A 320 6.61 -13.57 -10.82
N SER A 321 6.25 -14.87 -10.73
CA SER A 321 6.09 -15.53 -9.45
C SER A 321 7.40 -15.67 -8.68
N GLU A 322 8.50 -16.05 -9.36
CA GLU A 322 9.82 -16.18 -8.75
C GLU A 322 10.31 -14.83 -8.19
N TRP A 323 10.14 -13.76 -8.97
CA TRP A 323 10.50 -12.43 -8.52
C TRP A 323 9.67 -11.98 -7.31
N ALA A 324 8.34 -12.20 -7.36
CA ALA A 324 7.47 -11.89 -6.23
C ALA A 324 7.87 -12.69 -4.97
N LYS A 325 8.18 -13.97 -5.09
CA LYS A 325 8.69 -14.79 -3.98
C LYS A 325 10.00 -14.27 -3.41
N LYS A 326 10.92 -13.88 -4.28
CA LYS A 326 12.25 -13.39 -3.89
C LYS A 326 12.18 -12.10 -3.09
N TYR A 327 11.33 -11.16 -3.48
CA TYR A 327 11.32 -9.80 -2.92
C TYR A 327 10.10 -9.50 -2.04
N HIS A 328 8.94 -10.11 -2.30
CA HIS A 328 7.67 -9.80 -1.65
C HIS A 328 7.14 -10.92 -0.75
N SER A 329 7.77 -12.10 -0.72
CA SER A 329 7.33 -13.12 0.24
C SER A 329 7.39 -12.58 1.67
N ILE A 330 6.48 -13.04 2.51
CA ILE A 330 6.45 -12.66 3.92
C ILE A 330 7.82 -12.90 4.58
N SER A 331 8.47 -14.02 4.25
CA SER A 331 9.78 -14.36 4.78
C SER A 331 10.89 -13.42 4.32
N SER A 332 10.91 -13.05 3.03
CA SER A 332 11.93 -12.12 2.50
C SER A 332 11.78 -10.72 3.09
N VAL A 333 10.54 -10.21 3.17
CA VAL A 333 10.28 -8.89 3.76
C VAL A 333 10.53 -8.91 5.28
N ALA A 334 10.14 -9.98 5.98
CA ALA A 334 10.47 -10.15 7.39
C ALA A 334 11.98 -10.12 7.62
N LYS A 335 12.75 -10.88 6.83
CA LYS A 335 14.22 -10.89 6.92
C LYS A 335 14.80 -9.48 6.76
N SER A 336 14.29 -8.69 5.82
CA SER A 336 14.70 -7.29 5.62
C SER A 336 14.37 -6.43 6.84
N LEU A 337 13.16 -6.55 7.41
CA LEU A 337 12.76 -5.81 8.60
C LEU A 337 13.63 -6.19 9.81
N TYR A 338 13.85 -7.47 10.05
CA TYR A 338 14.65 -7.96 11.15
C TYR A 338 16.12 -7.55 11.03
N SER A 339 16.66 -7.44 9.81
CA SER A 339 18.01 -6.90 9.60
C SER A 339 18.14 -5.43 10.06
N TYR A 340 17.07 -4.63 9.97
CA TYR A 340 17.05 -3.30 10.58
C TYR A 340 17.03 -3.37 12.11
N TYR A 341 16.28 -4.31 12.70
CA TYR A 341 16.24 -4.50 14.15
C TYR A 341 17.60 -4.90 14.72
N GLU A 342 18.29 -5.84 14.05
CA GLU A 342 19.66 -6.26 14.40
C GLU A 342 20.65 -5.10 14.30
N LYS A 343 20.65 -4.36 13.16
CA LYS A 343 21.55 -3.18 12.98
C LYS A 343 21.35 -2.11 14.03
N LYS A 344 20.15 -2.03 14.60
CA LYS A 344 19.82 -1.07 15.67
C LYS A 344 19.96 -1.69 17.08
N SER A 345 20.38 -2.95 17.18
CA SER A 345 20.52 -3.69 18.45
C SER A 345 19.21 -3.76 19.25
N TRP A 346 18.07 -3.84 18.59
CA TRP A 346 16.76 -4.03 19.23
C TRP A 346 16.44 -5.49 19.52
N ILE A 347 17.07 -6.39 18.80
CA ILE A 347 17.04 -7.83 18.97
C ILE A 347 18.48 -8.36 18.92
N LYS A 348 18.67 -9.56 19.49
CA LYS A 348 19.98 -10.26 19.48
C LYS A 348 20.12 -11.17 18.30
#